data_5f4fa0dc76ac3f42ac95715f01f2c9f6
#
_entry.id   5f4fa0dc76ac3f42ac95715f01f2c9f6
#
_cell.length_a   1.000
_cell.length_b   1.000
_cell.length_c   1.000
_cell.angle_alpha   90.00
_cell.angle_beta   90.00
_cell.angle_gamma   90.00
#
_symmetry.space_group_name_H-M   'P 1'
#
loop_
_entity.id
_entity.type
_entity.pdbx_description
1 polymer ?
#
loop_
_entity_poly.entity_id
_entity_poly.type
_entity_poly.pdbx_seq_one_letter_code
_entity_poly.pdbx_strand_id
1 'polypeptide(L)'
;MEYGITIPRGDVAEQPSPWQYLTNFARESEQMGCAYCVIGDRLESGMDPFSVLTAIAEASGSMRLVTSVLVLPPRGILVAAKQYAALDVLTGGRVIAGVGTGSLFRDYEVVGMDHNDMWPRFEEGVRAMRAYLTPGAAPFQGRFYDTAGVNLEPKPVQQPSLPIWIGSWGSSAGLRRVARLADGWMSSAGPGHQSPEQFAADVQRLNTFLVPAGKDPATFPNAISTMALFISEDKEELARLGGPGYVPRPAGVGVGQPAERPGEDPHAHDMVGTRAVCLDKVRRWKAAGAQALFLVPRGPDPLGQMRLFLDEVASKA
;
A
#
# COMPACT_ATOMS: atom_id res chain seq x y z
N MET A 1 7.95 1.19 -15.41
CA MET A 1 7.14 0.80 -14.23
C MET A 1 8.08 0.22 -13.20
N GLU A 2 8.03 0.67 -11.96
CA GLU A 2 8.81 0.13 -10.85
C GLU A 2 8.08 -1.03 -10.17
N TYR A 3 8.83 -1.90 -9.48
CA TYR A 3 8.26 -3.06 -8.79
C TYR A 3 8.57 -3.00 -7.31
N GLY A 4 7.56 -3.33 -6.50
CA GLY A 4 7.67 -3.45 -5.06
C GLY A 4 7.26 -4.84 -4.60
N ILE A 5 7.86 -5.29 -3.51
CA ILE A 5 7.53 -6.55 -2.87
C ILE A 5 6.76 -6.28 -1.58
N THR A 6 5.66 -7.00 -1.39
CA THR A 6 4.87 -6.93 -0.16
C THR A 6 5.28 -8.05 0.78
N ILE A 7 5.55 -7.69 2.03
CA ILE A 7 5.94 -8.63 3.07
C ILE A 7 4.74 -9.52 3.41
N PRO A 8 4.90 -10.86 3.41
CA PRO A 8 3.86 -11.79 3.83
C PRO A 8 3.52 -11.58 5.31
N ARG A 9 2.27 -11.21 5.64
CA ARG A 9 1.90 -10.80 7.01
C ARG A 9 1.80 -11.95 8.01
N GLY A 10 1.37 -13.12 7.56
CA GLY A 10 1.09 -14.27 8.44
C GLY A 10 2.35 -15.05 8.84
N ASP A 11 3.35 -15.02 7.99
CA ASP A 11 4.44 -15.98 8.08
C ASP A 11 5.62 -15.51 8.95
N VAL A 12 5.71 -14.20 9.23
CA VAL A 12 6.87 -13.61 9.92
C VAL A 12 6.96 -14.10 11.37
N ALA A 13 5.86 -14.06 12.11
CA ALA A 13 5.85 -14.44 13.53
C ALA A 13 6.05 -15.95 13.75
N GLU A 14 5.74 -16.77 12.73
CA GLU A 14 5.87 -18.22 12.75
C GLU A 14 7.29 -18.69 12.37
N GLN A 15 8.15 -17.79 11.89
CA GLN A 15 9.51 -18.14 11.50
C GLN A 15 10.36 -18.50 12.73
N PRO A 16 11.26 -19.47 12.63
CA PRO A 16 12.20 -19.80 13.73
C PRO A 16 13.06 -18.63 14.18
N SER A 17 13.35 -17.70 13.28
CA SER A 17 14.07 -16.46 13.54
C SER A 17 13.44 -15.31 12.74
N PRO A 18 12.39 -14.66 13.27
CA PRO A 18 11.66 -13.60 12.56
C PRO A 18 12.53 -12.46 12.10
N TRP A 19 13.47 -12.02 12.92
CA TRP A 19 14.40 -10.95 12.56
C TRP A 19 15.30 -11.31 11.37
N GLN A 20 15.91 -12.50 11.39
CA GLN A 20 16.75 -12.97 10.29
C GLN A 20 15.95 -13.16 9.00
N TYR A 21 14.72 -13.66 9.12
CA TYR A 21 13.81 -13.79 8.00
C TYR A 21 13.58 -12.43 7.32
N LEU A 22 13.21 -11.39 8.10
CA LEU A 22 12.96 -10.05 7.59
C LEU A 22 14.21 -9.41 6.96
N THR A 23 15.35 -9.52 7.63
CA THR A 23 16.59 -8.93 7.11
C THR A 23 17.11 -9.64 5.87
N ASN A 24 16.96 -10.95 5.77
CA ASN A 24 17.29 -11.69 4.55
C ASN A 24 16.33 -11.35 3.42
N PHE A 25 15.02 -11.30 3.73
CA PHE A 25 13.99 -10.89 2.79
C PHE A 25 14.29 -9.50 2.19
N ALA A 26 14.70 -8.55 3.03
CA ALA A 26 15.06 -7.21 2.58
C ALA A 26 16.27 -7.21 1.63
N ARG A 27 17.37 -7.86 2.04
CA ARG A 27 18.59 -7.94 1.21
C ARG A 27 18.34 -8.59 -0.14
N GLU A 28 17.67 -9.73 -0.16
CA GLU A 28 17.39 -10.44 -1.41
C GLU A 28 16.43 -9.63 -2.29
N SER A 29 15.42 -9.00 -1.72
CA SER A 29 14.50 -8.14 -2.49
C SER A 29 15.22 -6.96 -3.14
N GLU A 30 16.11 -6.31 -2.40
CA GLU A 30 16.93 -5.20 -2.93
C GLU A 30 17.89 -5.68 -4.02
N GLN A 31 18.57 -6.82 -3.82
CA GLN A 31 19.48 -7.42 -4.82
C GLN A 31 18.77 -7.82 -6.11
N MET A 32 17.49 -8.20 -6.02
CA MET A 32 16.64 -8.45 -7.19
C MET A 32 16.19 -7.17 -7.91
N GLY A 33 16.43 -5.98 -7.34
CA GLY A 33 16.03 -4.71 -7.93
C GLY A 33 14.63 -4.24 -7.57
N CYS A 34 14.05 -4.73 -6.47
CA CYS A 34 12.80 -4.16 -5.95
C CYS A 34 13.01 -2.71 -5.52
N ALA A 35 12.17 -1.80 -6.04
CA ALA A 35 12.23 -0.37 -5.70
C ALA A 35 11.49 -0.05 -4.39
N TYR A 36 10.57 -0.91 -3.97
CA TYR A 36 9.73 -0.71 -2.78
C TYR A 36 9.66 -1.98 -1.94
N CYS A 37 9.68 -1.81 -0.62
CA CYS A 37 9.24 -2.81 0.33
C CYS A 37 7.93 -2.33 0.98
N VAL A 38 6.90 -3.15 0.92
CA VAL A 38 5.51 -2.77 1.22
C VAL A 38 4.95 -3.63 2.33
N ILE A 39 4.26 -3.01 3.28
CA ILE A 39 3.53 -3.74 4.33
C ILE A 39 2.14 -3.13 4.54
N GLY A 40 1.14 -3.99 4.70
CA GLY A 40 -0.18 -3.54 5.13
C GLY A 40 -0.32 -3.51 6.65
N ASP A 41 -1.39 -2.89 7.14
CA ASP A 41 -1.73 -2.78 8.55
C ASP A 41 -3.06 -3.46 8.89
N ARG A 42 -3.12 -4.04 10.09
CA ARG A 42 -4.31 -4.51 10.80
C ARG A 42 -4.05 -4.35 12.29
N LEU A 43 -5.06 -3.96 13.07
CA LEU A 43 -4.85 -3.76 14.51
C LEU A 43 -4.78 -5.07 15.30
N GLU A 44 -5.55 -6.08 14.89
CA GLU A 44 -5.63 -7.36 15.62
C GLU A 44 -4.80 -8.50 15.01
N SER A 45 -4.17 -8.31 13.87
CA SER A 45 -3.47 -9.42 13.19
C SER A 45 -2.24 -8.99 12.42
N GLY A 46 -1.29 -9.90 12.32
CA GLY A 46 0.02 -9.67 11.70
C GLY A 46 0.96 -8.86 12.60
N MET A 47 2.12 -8.54 12.07
CA MET A 47 3.12 -7.74 12.74
C MET A 47 2.83 -6.25 12.61
N ASP A 48 3.22 -5.47 13.60
CA ASP A 48 3.17 -4.01 13.53
C ASP A 48 4.03 -3.49 12.37
N PRO A 49 3.47 -2.65 11.48
CA PRO A 49 4.18 -2.23 10.27
C PRO A 49 5.45 -1.42 10.56
N PHE A 50 5.49 -0.60 11.59
CA PHE A 50 6.69 0.19 11.90
C PHE A 50 7.82 -0.68 12.43
N SER A 51 7.51 -1.67 13.27
CA SER A 51 8.48 -2.65 13.75
C SER A 51 9.11 -3.44 12.61
N VAL A 52 8.29 -3.89 11.67
CA VAL A 52 8.75 -4.64 10.50
C VAL A 52 9.58 -3.75 9.55
N LEU A 53 9.09 -2.55 9.23
CA LEU A 53 9.82 -1.63 8.35
C LEU A 53 11.15 -1.18 8.97
N THR A 54 11.26 -1.11 10.30
CA THR A 54 12.54 -0.82 10.96
C THR A 54 13.55 -1.95 10.75
N ALA A 55 13.13 -3.22 10.87
CA ALA A 55 13.98 -4.37 10.57
C ALA A 55 14.43 -4.40 9.10
N ILE A 56 13.52 -4.09 8.17
CA ILE A 56 13.80 -3.98 6.74
C ILE A 56 14.78 -2.82 6.45
N ALA A 57 14.59 -1.69 7.12
CA ALA A 57 15.42 -0.50 6.93
C ALA A 57 16.89 -0.73 7.24
N GLU A 58 17.17 -1.52 8.27
CA GLU A 58 18.54 -1.87 8.67
C GLU A 58 19.24 -2.74 7.61
N ALA A 59 18.48 -3.60 6.93
CA ALA A 59 19.03 -4.57 5.99
C ALA A 59 18.97 -4.15 4.50
N SER A 60 18.38 -2.99 4.19
CA SER A 60 18.27 -2.43 2.83
C SER A 60 18.73 -0.98 2.80
N GLY A 61 19.41 -0.57 1.71
CA GLY A 61 19.98 0.77 1.55
C GLY A 61 19.19 1.70 0.63
N SER A 62 18.47 1.17 -0.35
CA SER A 62 17.86 1.96 -1.44
C SER A 62 16.35 1.80 -1.58
N MET A 63 15.75 0.68 -1.14
CA MET A 63 14.31 0.48 -1.24
C MET A 63 13.51 1.53 -0.47
N ARG A 64 12.46 2.04 -1.10
CA ARG A 64 11.46 2.88 -0.43
C ARG A 64 10.55 2.00 0.44
N LEU A 65 10.28 2.46 1.65
CA LEU A 65 9.52 1.74 2.67
C LEU A 65 8.09 2.30 2.72
N VAL A 66 7.11 1.46 2.43
CA VAL A 66 5.73 1.91 2.20
C VAL A 66 4.75 1.12 3.08
N THR A 67 3.91 1.81 3.82
CA THR A 67 2.70 1.20 4.38
C THR A 67 1.58 1.19 3.33
N SER A 68 0.91 0.07 3.11
CA SER A 68 -0.17 -0.03 2.09
C SER A 68 -1.37 -0.82 2.62
N VAL A 69 -2.20 -0.17 3.39
CA VAL A 69 -2.14 1.17 3.97
C VAL A 69 -2.08 1.05 5.49
N LEU A 70 -1.50 2.07 6.18
CA LEU A 70 -1.71 2.23 7.62
C LEU A 70 -3.18 2.61 7.86
N VAL A 71 -3.85 1.94 8.79
CA VAL A 71 -5.24 2.26 9.18
C VAL A 71 -5.20 3.50 10.08
N LEU A 72 -5.13 4.69 9.46
CA LEU A 72 -4.71 5.93 10.12
C LEU A 72 -5.59 6.38 11.30
N PRO A 73 -6.94 6.46 11.21
CA PRO A 73 -7.74 6.98 12.32
C PRO A 73 -7.58 6.18 13.62
N PRO A 74 -7.67 4.83 13.63
CA PRO A 74 -7.51 4.03 14.84
C PRO A 74 -6.11 4.04 15.45
N ARG A 75 -5.06 4.35 14.66
CA ARG A 75 -3.68 4.38 15.13
C ARG A 75 -3.31 5.60 15.96
N GLY A 76 -4.11 6.66 15.92
CA GLY A 76 -3.79 7.91 16.58
C GLY A 76 -2.75 8.76 15.80
N ILE A 77 -3.19 9.92 15.36
CA ILE A 77 -2.48 10.73 14.34
C ILE A 77 -1.09 11.19 14.80
N LEU A 78 -0.99 11.67 16.05
CA LEU A 78 0.29 12.14 16.59
C LEU A 78 1.32 11.00 16.71
N VAL A 79 0.88 9.84 17.19
CA VAL A 79 1.75 8.67 17.33
C VAL A 79 2.21 8.17 15.96
N ALA A 80 1.30 8.05 15.00
CA ALA A 80 1.64 7.67 13.64
C ALA A 80 2.61 8.67 12.98
N ALA A 81 2.38 9.98 13.12
CA ALA A 81 3.29 11.01 12.63
C ALA A 81 4.69 10.89 13.26
N LYS A 82 4.76 10.64 14.58
CA LYS A 82 6.01 10.42 15.29
C LYS A 82 6.78 9.21 14.76
N GLN A 83 6.08 8.10 14.53
CA GLN A 83 6.67 6.86 14.01
C GLN A 83 7.19 7.06 12.58
N TYR A 84 6.42 7.71 11.71
CA TYR A 84 6.86 8.03 10.35
C TYR A 84 8.08 8.95 10.34
N ALA A 85 8.07 10.01 11.15
CA ALA A 85 9.19 10.95 11.23
C ALA A 85 10.48 10.27 11.72
N ALA A 86 10.37 9.44 12.75
CA ALA A 86 11.51 8.68 13.28
C ALA A 86 12.07 7.70 12.25
N LEU A 87 11.19 6.94 11.57
CA LEU A 87 11.60 5.99 10.53
C LEU A 87 12.23 6.72 9.33
N ASP A 88 11.71 7.89 8.96
CA ASP A 88 12.27 8.70 7.87
C ASP A 88 13.69 9.17 8.17
N VAL A 89 13.93 9.64 9.39
CA VAL A 89 15.27 10.00 9.85
C VAL A 89 16.21 8.80 9.84
N LEU A 90 15.79 7.66 10.41
CA LEU A 90 16.59 6.44 10.46
C LEU A 90 16.95 5.89 9.07
N THR A 91 16.09 6.12 8.09
CA THR A 91 16.28 5.63 6.73
C THR A 91 16.91 6.65 5.78
N GLY A 92 17.18 7.87 6.23
CA GLY A 92 17.70 8.93 5.36
C GLY A 92 16.71 9.38 4.28
N GLY A 93 15.39 9.33 4.55
CA GLY A 93 14.38 9.84 3.62
C GLY A 93 13.79 8.82 2.65
N ARG A 94 13.68 7.55 3.03
CA ARG A 94 13.14 6.48 2.17
C ARG A 94 11.68 6.11 2.46
N VAL A 95 11.00 6.81 3.37
CA VAL A 95 9.65 6.46 3.80
C VAL A 95 8.57 7.11 2.96
N ILE A 96 7.53 6.36 2.66
CA ILE A 96 6.27 6.86 2.10
C ILE A 96 5.14 6.46 3.05
N ALA A 97 4.46 7.45 3.61
CA ALA A 97 3.30 7.23 4.46
C ALA A 97 2.07 6.86 3.61
N GLY A 98 1.91 5.58 3.34
CA GLY A 98 0.70 5.09 2.70
C GLY A 98 -0.42 4.90 3.71
N VAL A 99 -1.48 5.71 3.62
CA VAL A 99 -2.53 5.78 4.63
C VAL A 99 -3.92 5.54 4.03
N GLY A 100 -4.81 5.01 4.86
CA GLY A 100 -6.20 4.77 4.49
C GLY A 100 -7.09 4.68 5.72
N THR A 101 -8.38 4.50 5.48
CA THR A 101 -9.35 4.22 6.55
C THR A 101 -9.31 2.78 7.02
N GLY A 102 -8.63 1.89 6.30
CA GLY A 102 -8.83 0.46 6.47
C GLY A 102 -10.13 -0.03 5.83
N SER A 103 -10.34 -1.33 5.86
CA SER A 103 -11.50 -1.98 5.24
C SER A 103 -12.33 -2.83 6.24
N LEU A 104 -12.00 -2.82 7.52
CA LEU A 104 -12.71 -3.57 8.54
C LEU A 104 -13.30 -2.64 9.59
N PHE A 105 -14.59 -2.81 9.89
CA PHE A 105 -15.24 -2.13 11.02
C PHE A 105 -14.56 -2.47 12.34
N ARG A 106 -14.08 -3.70 12.46
CA ARG A 106 -13.44 -4.21 13.66
C ARG A 106 -12.21 -3.38 14.07
N ASP A 107 -11.45 -2.83 13.12
CA ASP A 107 -10.30 -1.96 13.44
C ASP A 107 -10.73 -0.70 14.22
N TYR A 108 -11.98 -0.23 14.07
CA TYR A 108 -12.54 0.90 14.81
C TYR A 108 -13.13 0.48 16.15
N GLU A 109 -13.84 -0.65 16.18
CA GLU A 109 -14.48 -1.18 17.39
C GLU A 109 -13.46 -1.46 18.50
N VAL A 110 -12.32 -2.09 18.17
CA VAL A 110 -11.30 -2.48 19.16
C VAL A 110 -10.63 -1.29 19.86
N VAL A 111 -10.70 -0.10 19.27
CA VAL A 111 -10.21 1.15 19.88
C VAL A 111 -11.34 2.06 20.37
N GLY A 112 -12.60 1.56 20.39
CA GLY A 112 -13.75 2.33 20.84
C GLY A 112 -14.10 3.54 19.96
N MET A 113 -13.75 3.50 18.68
CA MET A 113 -14.01 4.59 17.73
C MET A 113 -15.25 4.30 16.91
N ASP A 114 -16.17 5.27 16.81
CA ASP A 114 -17.33 5.15 15.92
C ASP A 114 -16.86 5.17 14.45
N HIS A 115 -17.17 4.10 13.72
CA HIS A 115 -16.82 3.99 12.31
C HIS A 115 -17.59 4.98 11.41
N ASN A 116 -18.73 5.53 11.85
CA ASN A 116 -19.46 6.55 11.11
C ASN A 116 -18.66 7.84 10.97
N ASP A 117 -17.76 8.12 11.91
CA ASP A 117 -16.82 9.26 11.85
C ASP A 117 -15.54 8.94 11.02
N MET A 118 -15.43 7.75 10.44
CA MET A 118 -14.24 7.26 9.75
C MET A 118 -13.69 8.23 8.70
N TRP A 119 -14.53 8.70 7.79
CA TRP A 119 -14.11 9.58 6.71
C TRP A 119 -13.74 10.99 7.18
N PRO A 120 -14.57 11.67 8.01
CA PRO A 120 -14.17 12.96 8.58
C PRO A 120 -12.88 12.87 9.39
N ARG A 121 -12.73 11.85 10.26
CA ARG A 121 -11.49 11.64 11.03
C ARG A 121 -10.29 11.38 10.14
N PHE A 122 -10.46 10.62 9.07
CA PHE A 122 -9.38 10.35 8.13
C PHE A 122 -8.93 11.63 7.42
N GLU A 123 -9.85 12.42 6.88
CA GLU A 123 -9.52 13.66 6.17
C GLU A 123 -8.84 14.70 7.09
N GLU A 124 -9.35 14.89 8.29
CA GLU A 124 -8.70 15.73 9.29
C GLU A 124 -7.37 15.15 9.76
N GLY A 125 -7.32 13.83 9.96
CA GLY A 125 -6.11 13.11 10.36
C GLY A 125 -4.96 13.29 9.37
N VAL A 126 -5.23 13.24 8.07
CA VAL A 126 -4.20 13.51 7.04
C VAL A 126 -3.70 14.95 7.11
N ARG A 127 -4.59 15.93 7.33
CA ARG A 127 -4.20 17.34 7.49
C ARG A 127 -3.39 17.56 8.78
N ALA A 128 -3.82 16.98 9.89
CA ALA A 128 -3.10 17.05 11.16
C ALA A 128 -1.72 16.37 11.06
N MET A 129 -1.65 15.20 10.42
CA MET A 129 -0.38 14.53 10.17
C MET A 129 0.55 15.39 9.29
N ARG A 130 0.03 16.03 8.26
CA ARG A 130 0.79 16.98 7.43
C ARG A 130 1.34 18.15 8.26
N ALA A 131 0.52 18.74 9.14
CA ALA A 131 0.95 19.83 10.02
C ALA A 131 2.07 19.39 10.99
N TYR A 132 1.99 18.17 11.53
CA TYR A 132 3.06 17.62 12.38
C TYR A 132 4.36 17.37 11.61
N LEU A 133 4.28 16.84 10.39
CA LEU A 133 5.43 16.39 9.61
C LEU A 133 6.12 17.51 8.81
N THR A 134 5.44 18.63 8.56
CA THR A 134 5.99 19.73 7.76
C THR A 134 6.67 20.75 8.68
N PRO A 135 7.99 21.00 8.54
CA PRO A 135 8.66 22.06 9.30
C PRO A 135 8.02 23.43 9.05
N GLY A 136 7.72 24.17 10.11
CA GLY A 136 7.16 25.52 10.02
C GLY A 136 5.71 25.59 9.54
N ALA A 137 5.01 24.46 9.39
CA ALA A 137 3.59 24.48 9.04
C ALA A 137 2.75 25.19 10.11
N ALA A 138 1.72 25.92 9.66
CA ALA A 138 0.72 26.44 10.58
C ALA A 138 -0.02 25.30 11.31
N PRO A 139 -0.41 25.49 12.56
CA PRO A 139 -1.22 24.50 13.27
C PRO A 139 -2.53 24.21 12.52
N PHE A 140 -2.92 22.95 12.52
CA PHE A 140 -4.23 22.50 12.05
C PHE A 140 -5.20 22.45 13.23
N GLN A 141 -6.38 22.99 13.04
CA GLN A 141 -7.49 22.88 14.00
C GLN A 141 -8.74 22.39 13.27
N GLY A 142 -9.28 21.28 13.75
CA GLY A 142 -10.46 20.63 13.21
C GLY A 142 -11.44 20.20 14.31
N ARG A 143 -12.42 19.40 13.93
CA ARG A 143 -13.41 18.82 14.88
C ARG A 143 -12.76 17.74 15.77
N PHE A 144 -11.87 16.95 15.20
CA PHE A 144 -11.30 15.74 15.85
C PHE A 144 -9.86 15.94 16.29
N TYR A 145 -9.11 16.81 15.64
CA TYR A 145 -7.69 16.99 15.89
C TYR A 145 -7.32 18.47 15.94
N ASP A 146 -6.46 18.78 16.93
CA ASP A 146 -5.82 20.09 17.08
C ASP A 146 -4.31 19.85 17.23
N THR A 147 -3.51 20.52 16.42
CA THR A 147 -2.04 20.40 16.46
C THR A 147 -1.37 21.60 17.15
N ALA A 148 -2.15 22.56 17.65
CA ALA A 148 -1.62 23.75 18.32
C ALA A 148 -0.81 23.37 19.57
N GLY A 149 0.32 24.04 19.76
CA GLY A 149 1.20 23.81 20.91
C GLY A 149 2.02 22.52 20.87
N VAL A 150 1.90 21.70 19.80
CA VAL A 150 2.69 20.48 19.64
C VAL A 150 3.83 20.70 18.66
N ASN A 151 5.06 20.66 19.17
CA ASN A 151 6.26 20.60 18.34
C ASN A 151 6.72 19.14 18.22
N LEU A 152 6.36 18.48 17.15
CA LEU A 152 6.78 17.10 16.90
C LEU A 152 8.27 17.04 16.55
N GLU A 153 9.04 16.25 17.32
CA GLU A 153 10.45 15.94 17.07
C GLU A 153 10.64 14.42 17.01
N PRO A 154 11.53 13.88 16.12
CA PRO A 154 12.23 14.64 15.08
C PRO A 154 11.29 15.08 13.94
N LYS A 155 11.74 16.04 13.13
CA LYS A 155 11.13 16.30 11.82
C LYS A 155 11.67 15.30 10.80
N PRO A 156 10.88 14.92 9.77
CA PRO A 156 11.37 14.14 8.64
C PRO A 156 12.55 14.82 7.93
N VAL A 157 13.43 14.03 7.35
CA VAL A 157 14.53 14.56 6.51
C VAL A 157 14.05 14.91 5.11
N GLN A 158 12.95 14.30 4.64
CA GLN A 158 12.36 14.61 3.34
C GLN A 158 11.73 16.00 3.33
N GLN A 159 12.00 16.78 2.27
CA GLN A 159 11.49 18.15 2.11
C GLN A 159 10.59 18.26 0.87
N PRO A 160 9.56 19.09 0.92
CA PRO A 160 9.13 19.97 2.03
C PRO A 160 8.44 19.23 3.16
N SER A 161 8.07 17.97 2.99
CA SER A 161 7.43 17.07 3.96
C SER A 161 7.59 15.63 3.53
N LEU A 162 7.41 14.69 4.45
CA LEU A 162 7.32 13.26 4.16
C LEU A 162 6.12 13.01 3.22
N PRO A 163 6.31 12.24 2.11
CA PRO A 163 5.23 11.96 1.17
C PRO A 163 4.11 11.15 1.81
N ILE A 164 2.87 11.61 1.65
CA ILE A 164 1.65 10.92 2.09
C ILE A 164 0.92 10.41 0.86
N TRP A 165 0.82 9.08 0.70
CA TRP A 165 0.02 8.46 -0.34
C TRP A 165 -1.30 7.95 0.24
N ILE A 166 -2.41 8.13 -0.48
CA ILE A 166 -3.73 7.69 -0.01
C ILE A 166 -4.21 6.48 -0.80
N GLY A 167 -4.65 5.45 -0.06
CA GLY A 167 -5.34 4.28 -0.60
C GLY A 167 -6.77 4.62 -1.02
N SER A 168 -7.13 4.32 -2.27
CA SER A 168 -8.48 4.49 -2.80
C SER A 168 -8.75 3.56 -3.97
N TRP A 169 -9.93 2.94 -3.99
CA TRP A 169 -10.38 2.06 -5.06
C TRP A 169 -11.04 2.80 -6.25
N GLY A 170 -10.75 4.08 -6.42
CA GLY A 170 -11.15 4.83 -7.61
C GLY A 170 -12.53 5.49 -7.57
N SER A 171 -13.29 5.44 -6.47
CA SER A 171 -14.54 6.21 -6.40
C SER A 171 -14.27 7.71 -6.60
N SER A 172 -15.22 8.43 -7.22
CA SER A 172 -15.05 9.87 -7.46
C SER A 172 -14.78 10.66 -6.17
N ALA A 173 -15.42 10.29 -5.04
CA ALA A 173 -15.15 10.91 -3.75
C ALA A 173 -13.73 10.57 -3.24
N GLY A 174 -13.28 9.33 -3.42
CA GLY A 174 -11.95 8.87 -3.08
C GLY A 174 -10.88 9.61 -3.89
N LEU A 175 -11.04 9.69 -5.21
CA LEU A 175 -10.08 10.38 -6.10
C LEU A 175 -10.01 11.89 -5.85
N ARG A 176 -11.13 12.56 -5.54
CA ARG A 176 -11.11 13.98 -5.10
C ARG A 176 -10.34 14.15 -3.79
N ARG A 177 -10.47 13.19 -2.86
CA ARG A 177 -9.72 13.17 -1.60
C ARG A 177 -8.22 13.01 -1.85
N VAL A 178 -7.83 12.06 -2.72
CA VAL A 178 -6.45 11.88 -3.16
C VAL A 178 -5.89 13.17 -3.74
N ALA A 179 -6.56 13.77 -4.71
CA ALA A 179 -6.10 15.01 -5.35
C ALA A 179 -5.89 16.14 -4.34
N ARG A 180 -6.80 16.29 -3.37
CA ARG A 180 -6.77 17.37 -2.39
C ARG A 180 -5.72 17.17 -1.30
N LEU A 181 -5.50 15.95 -0.82
CA LEU A 181 -4.77 15.68 0.42
C LEU A 181 -3.45 14.91 0.24
N ALA A 182 -3.30 14.13 -0.83
CA ALA A 182 -2.18 13.20 -0.99
C ALA A 182 -1.09 13.72 -1.91
N ASP A 183 0.10 13.13 -1.78
CA ASP A 183 1.24 13.30 -2.70
C ASP A 183 1.36 12.12 -3.68
N GLY A 184 0.49 11.13 -3.58
CA GLY A 184 0.39 9.98 -4.47
C GLY A 184 -0.86 9.14 -4.22
N TRP A 185 -1.18 8.28 -5.16
CA TRP A 185 -2.35 7.41 -5.13
C TRP A 185 -1.94 5.94 -5.11
N MET A 186 -2.55 5.16 -4.21
CA MET A 186 -2.45 3.71 -4.19
C MET A 186 -3.82 3.09 -4.40
N SER A 187 -3.88 2.04 -5.22
CA SER A 187 -5.07 1.22 -5.39
C SER A 187 -4.71 -0.27 -5.29
N SER A 188 -5.71 -1.15 -5.38
CA SER A 188 -5.50 -2.59 -5.39
C SER A 188 -6.26 -3.26 -6.52
N ALA A 189 -5.62 -4.24 -7.15
CA ALA A 189 -6.23 -5.15 -8.09
C ALA A 189 -7.06 -6.22 -7.36
N GLY A 190 -7.94 -6.89 -8.08
CA GLY A 190 -8.70 -8.02 -7.57
C GLY A 190 -10.19 -7.92 -7.82
N PRO A 191 -10.96 -8.98 -7.48
CA PRO A 191 -12.41 -9.01 -7.64
C PRO A 191 -13.08 -7.85 -6.92
N GLY A 192 -13.97 -7.15 -7.64
CA GLY A 192 -14.62 -5.95 -7.13
C GLY A 192 -13.71 -4.75 -6.88
N HIS A 193 -12.42 -4.84 -7.17
CA HIS A 193 -11.45 -3.73 -7.10
C HIS A 193 -11.11 -3.22 -8.51
N GLN A 194 -9.83 -2.91 -8.79
CA GLN A 194 -9.42 -2.37 -10.08
C GLN A 194 -9.09 -3.46 -11.10
N SER A 195 -9.64 -3.33 -12.31
CA SER A 195 -9.05 -3.90 -13.52
C SER A 195 -8.08 -2.88 -14.15
N PRO A 196 -7.20 -3.30 -15.08
CA PRO A 196 -6.36 -2.35 -15.83
C PRO A 196 -7.18 -1.27 -16.55
N GLU A 197 -8.32 -1.62 -17.13
CA GLU A 197 -9.20 -0.68 -17.85
C GLU A 197 -9.87 0.32 -16.91
N GLN A 198 -10.34 -0.16 -15.75
CA GLN A 198 -10.90 0.70 -14.71
C GLN A 198 -9.85 1.65 -14.14
N PHE A 199 -8.64 1.12 -13.88
CA PHE A 199 -7.52 1.92 -13.38
C PHE A 199 -7.14 3.02 -14.38
N ALA A 200 -7.07 2.72 -15.68
CA ALA A 200 -6.79 3.72 -16.72
C ALA A 200 -7.84 4.85 -16.72
N ALA A 201 -9.12 4.49 -16.63
CA ALA A 201 -10.20 5.47 -16.53
C ALA A 201 -10.11 6.31 -15.25
N ASP A 202 -9.70 5.70 -14.13
CA ASP A 202 -9.55 6.36 -12.84
C ASP A 202 -8.31 7.28 -12.81
N VAL A 203 -7.21 6.92 -13.47
CA VAL A 203 -6.05 7.81 -13.69
C VAL A 203 -6.49 9.05 -14.45
N GLN A 204 -7.23 8.89 -15.57
CA GLN A 204 -7.74 10.03 -16.32
C GLN A 204 -8.65 10.91 -15.46
N ARG A 205 -9.56 10.30 -14.69
CA ARG A 205 -10.46 11.04 -13.80
C ARG A 205 -9.70 11.74 -12.67
N LEU A 206 -8.69 11.09 -12.07
CA LEU A 206 -7.83 11.70 -11.06
C LEU A 206 -7.13 12.94 -11.63
N ASN A 207 -6.62 12.87 -12.86
CA ASN A 207 -5.97 14.01 -13.52
C ASN A 207 -6.87 15.23 -13.60
N THR A 208 -8.19 15.04 -13.82
CA THR A 208 -9.15 16.18 -13.83
C THR A 208 -9.31 16.83 -12.44
N PHE A 209 -8.97 16.14 -11.36
CA PHE A 209 -9.02 16.68 -10.00
C PHE A 209 -7.67 17.23 -9.52
N LEU A 210 -6.55 16.74 -10.06
CA LEU A 210 -5.21 17.19 -9.68
C LEU A 210 -4.94 18.63 -10.11
N VAL A 211 -5.28 18.98 -11.35
CA VAL A 211 -5.03 20.32 -11.91
C VAL A 211 -5.68 21.44 -11.06
N PRO A 212 -6.98 21.38 -10.71
CA PRO A 212 -7.59 22.35 -9.80
C PRO A 212 -7.01 22.35 -8.38
N ALA A 213 -6.39 21.22 -7.95
CA ALA A 213 -5.69 21.11 -6.66
C ALA A 213 -4.25 21.65 -6.70
N GLY A 214 -3.81 22.21 -7.83
CA GLY A 214 -2.45 22.75 -8.00
C GLY A 214 -1.36 21.69 -8.16
N LYS A 215 -1.73 20.47 -8.58
CA LYS A 215 -0.80 19.34 -8.77
C LYS A 215 -0.65 19.00 -10.24
N ASP A 216 0.56 18.61 -10.62
CA ASP A 216 0.85 18.19 -11.98
C ASP A 216 0.55 16.70 -12.18
N PRO A 217 -0.42 16.35 -13.06
CA PRO A 217 -0.72 14.94 -13.37
C PRO A 217 0.47 14.15 -13.93
N ALA A 218 1.40 14.80 -14.61
CA ALA A 218 2.55 14.13 -15.21
C ALA A 218 3.56 13.60 -14.18
N THR A 219 3.62 14.24 -13.03
CA THR A 219 4.55 13.90 -11.95
C THR A 219 3.89 13.29 -10.72
N PHE A 220 2.55 13.22 -10.70
CA PHE A 220 1.82 12.67 -9.55
C PHE A 220 1.91 11.14 -9.53
N PRO A 221 2.57 10.54 -8.52
CA PRO A 221 2.84 9.12 -8.50
C PRO A 221 1.58 8.27 -8.21
N ASN A 222 1.56 7.09 -8.79
CA ASN A 222 0.55 6.08 -8.52
C ASN A 222 1.15 4.68 -8.38
N ALA A 223 0.46 3.82 -7.65
CA ALA A 223 0.79 2.41 -7.51
C ALA A 223 -0.46 1.54 -7.48
N ILE A 224 -0.34 0.32 -7.97
CA ILE A 224 -1.35 -0.72 -7.84
C ILE A 224 -0.77 -1.92 -7.07
N SER A 225 -1.46 -2.37 -6.04
CA SER A 225 -1.13 -3.59 -5.29
C SER A 225 -1.90 -4.77 -5.87
N THR A 226 -1.21 -5.86 -6.17
CA THR A 226 -1.87 -7.15 -6.44
C THR A 226 -2.22 -7.85 -5.14
N MET A 227 -3.13 -8.82 -5.19
CA MET A 227 -3.46 -9.67 -4.04
C MET A 227 -2.62 -10.94 -3.99
N ALA A 228 -2.07 -11.35 -5.15
CA ALA A 228 -1.17 -12.49 -5.26
C ALA A 228 -0.19 -12.36 -6.43
N LEU A 229 1.02 -12.90 -6.24
CA LEU A 229 1.96 -13.26 -7.28
C LEU A 229 2.25 -14.75 -7.16
N PHE A 230 1.88 -15.52 -8.17
CA PHE A 230 2.25 -16.92 -8.26
C PHE A 230 2.34 -17.36 -9.73
N ILE A 231 3.52 -17.78 -10.15
CA ILE A 231 3.82 -18.16 -11.51
C ILE A 231 4.15 -19.65 -11.54
N SER A 232 3.41 -20.44 -12.32
CA SER A 232 3.71 -21.83 -12.61
C SER A 232 3.22 -22.19 -13.99
N GLU A 233 3.92 -23.13 -14.65
CA GLU A 233 3.43 -23.78 -15.87
C GLU A 233 2.55 -24.98 -15.57
N ASP A 234 2.51 -25.44 -14.31
CA ASP A 234 1.68 -26.54 -13.85
C ASP A 234 0.28 -26.05 -13.46
N LYS A 235 -0.73 -26.54 -14.16
CA LYS A 235 -2.14 -26.20 -13.94
C LYS A 235 -2.68 -26.68 -12.59
N GLU A 236 -2.18 -27.81 -12.07
CA GLU A 236 -2.61 -28.34 -10.77
C GLU A 236 -2.05 -27.48 -9.65
N GLU A 237 -0.80 -27.02 -9.80
CA GLU A 237 -0.18 -26.07 -8.88
C GLU A 237 -0.93 -24.72 -8.85
N LEU A 238 -1.25 -24.18 -10.03
CA LEU A 238 -2.06 -22.96 -10.14
C LEU A 238 -3.44 -23.11 -9.51
N ALA A 239 -4.11 -24.23 -9.74
CA ALA A 239 -5.42 -24.51 -9.15
C ALA A 239 -5.35 -24.64 -7.62
N ARG A 240 -4.28 -25.25 -7.09
CA ARG A 240 -4.07 -25.43 -5.64
C ARG A 240 -3.76 -24.13 -4.94
N LEU A 241 -2.95 -23.25 -5.53
CA LEU A 241 -2.50 -21.99 -4.93
C LEU A 241 -3.39 -20.78 -5.30
N GLY A 242 -4.14 -20.89 -6.38
CA GLY A 242 -5.33 -20.08 -6.65
C GLY A 242 -6.58 -20.54 -5.90
N GLY A 243 -6.48 -21.69 -5.19
CA GLY A 243 -7.55 -22.30 -4.41
C GLY A 243 -7.75 -21.67 -3.03
N PRO A 244 -8.41 -22.38 -2.09
CA PRO A 244 -9.13 -21.82 -0.93
C PRO A 244 -8.31 -21.11 0.17
N GLY A 245 -7.04 -20.78 -0.05
CA GLY A 245 -6.30 -19.87 0.81
C GLY A 245 -6.67 -18.39 0.59
N TYR A 246 -7.24 -18.04 -0.55
CA TYR A 246 -7.95 -16.80 -0.76
C TYR A 246 -9.41 -17.01 -0.31
N VAL A 247 -9.67 -16.75 0.95
CA VAL A 247 -11.06 -16.66 1.43
C VAL A 247 -11.60 -15.34 0.91
N PRO A 248 -12.51 -15.35 -0.08
CA PRO A 248 -13.27 -14.16 -0.42
C PRO A 248 -13.93 -13.65 0.88
N ARG A 249 -13.72 -12.39 1.23
CA ARG A 249 -14.40 -11.85 2.40
C ARG A 249 -15.89 -11.85 2.13
N PRO A 250 -16.72 -12.27 3.09
CA PRO A 250 -18.17 -12.19 2.94
C PRO A 250 -18.57 -10.77 2.52
N ALA A 251 -19.42 -10.65 1.52
CA ALA A 251 -19.98 -9.37 1.09
C ALA A 251 -20.56 -8.65 2.33
N GLY A 252 -20.18 -7.38 2.53
CA GLY A 252 -20.70 -6.56 3.64
C GLY A 252 -19.83 -6.47 4.89
N VAL A 253 -18.67 -7.13 4.96
CA VAL A 253 -17.78 -7.08 6.15
C VAL A 253 -16.79 -5.90 6.12
N GLY A 254 -16.79 -5.08 5.08
CA GLY A 254 -15.85 -3.96 4.94
C GLY A 254 -16.51 -2.68 4.45
N VAL A 255 -15.95 -1.54 4.86
CA VAL A 255 -16.42 -0.22 4.45
C VAL A 255 -16.05 0.04 2.99
N GLY A 256 -17.05 0.27 2.14
CA GLY A 256 -16.86 0.73 0.75
C GLY A 256 -16.23 -0.32 -0.18
N GLN A 257 -16.24 -1.61 0.20
CA GLN A 257 -15.81 -2.66 -0.71
C GLN A 257 -16.85 -2.85 -1.81
N PRO A 258 -16.42 -2.89 -3.08
CA PRO A 258 -17.29 -3.32 -4.17
C PRO A 258 -17.75 -4.76 -3.91
N ALA A 259 -19.00 -5.07 -4.28
CA ALA A 259 -19.49 -6.44 -4.21
C ALA A 259 -18.68 -7.34 -5.16
N GLU A 260 -18.26 -8.51 -4.68
CA GLU A 260 -17.72 -9.54 -5.56
C GLU A 260 -18.76 -9.85 -6.64
N ARG A 261 -18.32 -9.96 -7.88
CA ARG A 261 -19.19 -10.33 -9.00
C ARG A 261 -19.19 -11.86 -9.10
N PRO A 262 -20.33 -12.53 -8.90
CA PRO A 262 -20.42 -13.97 -9.06
C PRO A 262 -19.91 -14.42 -10.42
N GLY A 263 -18.95 -15.35 -10.46
CA GLY A 263 -18.37 -15.90 -11.69
C GLY A 263 -17.15 -15.15 -12.23
N GLU A 264 -16.68 -14.07 -11.60
CA GLU A 264 -15.42 -13.42 -11.93
C GLU A 264 -14.24 -14.27 -11.41
N ASP A 265 -13.22 -14.49 -12.24
CA ASP A 265 -11.99 -15.14 -11.83
C ASP A 265 -11.30 -14.29 -10.73
N PRO A 266 -11.10 -14.81 -9.52
CA PRO A 266 -10.49 -14.07 -8.43
C PRO A 266 -9.07 -13.59 -8.74
N HIS A 267 -8.41 -14.20 -9.72
CA HIS A 267 -7.05 -13.84 -10.14
C HIS A 267 -6.99 -13.13 -11.50
N ALA A 268 -8.14 -12.72 -12.06
CA ALA A 268 -8.18 -12.05 -13.38
C ALA A 268 -7.20 -10.88 -13.50
N HIS A 269 -6.98 -10.16 -12.39
CA HIS A 269 -6.15 -8.94 -12.34
C HIS A 269 -4.90 -9.07 -11.47
N ASP A 270 -4.72 -10.22 -10.79
CA ASP A 270 -3.54 -10.58 -10.02
C ASP A 270 -2.42 -11.16 -10.90
N MET A 271 -1.22 -11.28 -10.35
CA MET A 271 -0.07 -11.91 -11.03
C MET A 271 -0.05 -13.44 -10.81
N VAL A 272 -1.18 -14.10 -11.06
CA VAL A 272 -1.31 -15.57 -10.98
C VAL A 272 -1.51 -16.13 -12.38
N GLY A 273 -0.72 -17.15 -12.75
CA GLY A 273 -0.79 -17.82 -14.05
C GLY A 273 0.57 -18.29 -14.57
N THR A 274 0.59 -18.67 -15.86
CA THR A 274 1.85 -18.96 -16.55
C THR A 274 2.65 -17.70 -16.78
N ARG A 275 3.95 -17.83 -17.13
CA ARG A 275 4.79 -16.67 -17.50
C ARG A 275 4.14 -15.81 -18.58
N ALA A 276 3.56 -16.43 -19.60
CA ALA A 276 2.90 -15.72 -20.70
C ALA A 276 1.67 -14.92 -20.22
N VAL A 277 0.86 -15.49 -19.36
CA VAL A 277 -0.31 -14.83 -18.75
C VAL A 277 0.13 -13.65 -17.87
N CYS A 278 1.13 -13.85 -17.03
CA CYS A 278 1.62 -12.78 -16.17
C CYS A 278 2.27 -11.65 -16.99
N LEU A 279 2.99 -11.97 -18.09
CA LEU A 279 3.55 -10.97 -18.99
C LEU A 279 2.46 -10.09 -19.65
N ASP A 280 1.37 -10.71 -20.11
CA ASP A 280 0.23 -9.97 -20.65
C ASP A 280 -0.38 -9.03 -19.59
N LYS A 281 -0.60 -9.54 -18.38
CA LYS A 281 -1.13 -8.75 -17.26
C LYS A 281 -0.23 -7.55 -16.92
N VAL A 282 1.10 -7.74 -16.86
CA VAL A 282 2.04 -6.63 -16.62
C VAL A 282 1.94 -5.57 -17.72
N ARG A 283 1.87 -5.99 -19.00
CA ARG A 283 1.72 -5.07 -20.13
C ARG A 283 0.41 -4.27 -20.06
N ARG A 284 -0.68 -4.93 -19.66
CA ARG A 284 -1.99 -4.25 -19.47
C ARG A 284 -1.92 -3.23 -18.34
N TRP A 285 -1.32 -3.54 -17.20
CA TRP A 285 -1.14 -2.58 -16.11
C TRP A 285 -0.25 -1.40 -16.51
N LYS A 286 0.83 -1.67 -17.24
CA LYS A 286 1.73 -0.63 -17.77
C LYS A 286 0.99 0.29 -18.76
N ALA A 287 0.23 -0.28 -19.68
CA ALA A 287 -0.60 0.46 -20.62
C ALA A 287 -1.72 1.26 -19.93
N ALA A 288 -2.23 0.78 -18.82
CA ALA A 288 -3.19 1.48 -17.98
C ALA A 288 -2.61 2.68 -17.21
N GLY A 289 -1.31 2.90 -17.26
CA GLY A 289 -0.64 4.03 -16.61
C GLY A 289 -0.17 3.75 -15.19
N ALA A 290 -0.09 2.47 -14.76
CA ALA A 290 0.51 2.12 -13.48
C ALA A 290 2.02 2.44 -13.50
N GLN A 291 2.48 3.23 -12.53
CA GLN A 291 3.87 3.63 -12.38
C GLN A 291 4.64 2.67 -11.47
N ALA A 292 3.97 2.11 -10.47
CA ALA A 292 4.50 1.05 -9.62
C ALA A 292 3.50 -0.10 -9.45
N LEU A 293 4.03 -1.33 -9.39
CA LEU A 293 3.28 -2.55 -9.12
C LEU A 293 3.81 -3.19 -7.83
N PHE A 294 2.95 -3.26 -6.81
CA PHE A 294 3.24 -3.89 -5.53
C PHE A 294 2.76 -5.34 -5.54
N LEU A 295 3.68 -6.27 -5.43
CA LEU A 295 3.45 -7.69 -5.61
C LEU A 295 3.40 -8.42 -4.27
N VAL A 296 2.44 -9.32 -4.12
CA VAL A 296 2.28 -10.18 -2.94
C VAL A 296 2.68 -11.60 -3.33
N PRO A 297 3.97 -11.97 -3.23
CA PRO A 297 4.41 -13.30 -3.59
C PRO A 297 3.80 -14.37 -2.67
N ARG A 298 3.41 -15.50 -3.25
CA ARG A 298 2.74 -16.62 -2.59
C ARG A 298 3.53 -17.92 -2.79
N GLY A 299 3.10 -18.96 -2.08
CA GLY A 299 3.69 -20.29 -2.15
C GLY A 299 4.85 -20.49 -1.17
N PRO A 300 5.51 -21.65 -1.25
CA PRO A 300 6.55 -22.05 -0.29
C PRO A 300 7.85 -21.25 -0.44
N ASP A 301 8.07 -20.63 -1.60
CA ASP A 301 9.26 -19.80 -1.89
C ASP A 301 8.83 -18.41 -2.44
N PRO A 302 8.41 -17.48 -1.59
CA PRO A 302 7.97 -16.15 -2.02
C PRO A 302 9.06 -15.35 -2.75
N LEU A 303 10.31 -15.46 -2.31
CA LEU A 303 11.43 -14.75 -2.95
C LEU A 303 11.78 -15.35 -4.31
N GLY A 304 11.72 -16.68 -4.46
CA GLY A 304 11.86 -17.34 -5.76
C GLY A 304 10.77 -16.95 -6.74
N GLN A 305 9.53 -16.78 -6.28
CA GLN A 305 8.44 -16.26 -7.12
C GLN A 305 8.70 -14.82 -7.57
N MET A 306 9.22 -13.97 -6.69
CA MET A 306 9.56 -12.60 -7.05
C MET A 306 10.73 -12.56 -8.05
N ARG A 307 11.76 -13.39 -7.84
CA ARG A 307 12.90 -13.53 -8.76
C ARG A 307 12.43 -13.98 -10.15
N LEU A 308 11.64 -15.04 -10.19
CA LEU A 308 11.06 -15.55 -11.44
C LEU A 308 10.25 -14.46 -12.18
N PHE A 309 9.46 -13.69 -11.44
CA PHE A 309 8.70 -12.57 -12.01
C PHE A 309 9.62 -11.50 -12.61
N LEU A 310 10.63 -11.06 -11.87
CA LEU A 310 11.51 -9.99 -12.32
C LEU A 310 12.35 -10.40 -13.53
N ASP A 311 12.93 -11.60 -13.47
CA ASP A 311 13.86 -12.10 -14.50
C ASP A 311 13.15 -12.52 -15.79
N GLU A 312 11.98 -13.16 -15.69
CA GLU A 312 11.35 -13.81 -16.84
C GLU A 312 10.06 -13.12 -17.32
N VAL A 313 9.46 -12.28 -16.51
CA VAL A 313 8.21 -11.58 -16.86
C VAL A 313 8.45 -10.07 -17.01
N ALA A 314 8.89 -9.42 -15.95
CA ALA A 314 9.04 -7.97 -15.92
C ALA A 314 10.11 -7.46 -16.90
N SER A 315 11.19 -8.21 -17.08
CA SER A 315 12.27 -7.89 -18.03
C SER A 315 11.82 -7.90 -19.50
N LYS A 316 10.70 -8.55 -19.81
CA LYS A 316 10.15 -8.70 -21.17
C LYS A 316 8.91 -7.84 -21.43
N ALA A 317 8.46 -7.04 -20.43
CA ALA A 317 7.21 -6.28 -20.45
C ALA A 317 7.32 -4.85 -21.05
#